data_1789b2efcbe381e6177ee9f85cc2f278
#
_entry.id   1789b2efcbe381e6177ee9f85cc2f278
#
_cell.length_a   1.000
_cell.length_b   1.000
_cell.length_c   1.000
_cell.angle_alpha   90.00
_cell.angle_beta   90.00
_cell.angle_gamma   90.00
#
_symmetry.space_group_name_H-M   'P 1'
#
loop_
_entity.id
_entity.type
_entity.pdbx_description
1 polymer ?
#
loop_
_entity_poly.entity_id
_entity_poly.type
_entity_poly.pdbx_seq_one_letter_code
_entity_poly.pdbx_strand_id
1 'polypeptide(L)'
;TPLWQSERTAIYEEKLSELREKQLIYPCYCSRADLHSASAPHGTDGELLYSGHCRNLSEQEKSALEKTRRPAMRIRVDDRVIALKDGLQGQGMSRLDQTCGDFIVRRSDGVFAYQLAVVIDDGLTGITEVVRGMDLLSSTPRQIYLYHCLGLPVPEFYHIPLLINEHGQRLSKRDQALDLGELRQRWSAPE
;
A
#
# COMPACT_ATOMS: atom_id res chain seq x y z
N THR A 1 -24.22 -2.51 -7.55
CA THR A 1 -23.77 -3.92 -7.54
C THR A 1 -22.47 -3.99 -6.75
N PRO A 2 -22.29 -4.98 -5.86
CA PRO A 2 -21.03 -5.16 -5.15
C PRO A 2 -19.86 -5.35 -6.13
N LEU A 3 -18.69 -4.79 -5.78
CA LEU A 3 -17.46 -4.95 -6.54
C LEU A 3 -16.59 -5.98 -5.83
N TRP A 4 -16.24 -7.07 -6.53
CA TRP A 4 -15.40 -8.14 -6.00
C TRP A 4 -14.01 -8.07 -6.61
N GLN A 5 -12.99 -7.83 -5.81
CA GLN A 5 -11.60 -7.73 -6.28
C GLN A 5 -11.10 -9.03 -6.96
N SER A 6 -11.58 -10.18 -6.52
CA SER A 6 -11.27 -11.48 -7.13
C SER A 6 -11.72 -11.61 -8.59
N GLU A 7 -12.70 -10.83 -9.02
CA GLU A 7 -13.22 -10.83 -10.39
C GLU A 7 -12.56 -9.77 -11.28
N ARG A 8 -11.65 -8.97 -10.73
CA ARG A 8 -11.03 -7.81 -11.42
C ARG A 8 -9.58 -8.05 -11.85
N THR A 9 -9.10 -9.28 -11.78
CA THR A 9 -7.73 -9.66 -12.14
C THR A 9 -7.31 -9.11 -13.51
N ALA A 10 -8.18 -9.19 -14.52
CA ALA A 10 -7.88 -8.71 -15.87
C ALA A 10 -7.62 -7.19 -15.90
N ILE A 11 -8.38 -6.42 -15.14
CA ILE A 11 -8.23 -4.95 -15.04
C ILE A 11 -6.90 -4.60 -14.34
N TYR A 12 -6.55 -5.34 -13.28
CA TYR A 12 -5.29 -5.12 -12.58
C TYR A 12 -4.09 -5.49 -13.45
N GLU A 13 -4.17 -6.56 -14.27
CA GLU A 13 -3.12 -6.90 -15.23
C GLU A 13 -2.96 -5.83 -16.31
N GLU A 14 -4.05 -5.29 -16.84
CA GLU A 14 -4.03 -4.18 -17.80
C GLU A 14 -3.28 -2.97 -17.21
N LYS A 15 -3.66 -2.54 -16.01
CA LYS A 15 -3.02 -1.40 -15.34
C LYS A 15 -1.56 -1.68 -14.95
N LEU A 16 -1.24 -2.92 -14.61
CA LEU A 16 0.14 -3.33 -14.39
C LEU A 16 0.95 -3.28 -15.70
N SER A 17 0.34 -3.63 -16.84
CA SER A 17 0.98 -3.52 -18.15
C SER A 17 1.24 -2.07 -18.54
N GLU A 18 0.32 -1.15 -18.29
CA GLU A 18 0.54 0.29 -18.48
C GLU A 18 1.75 0.80 -17.67
N LEU A 19 1.88 0.36 -16.41
CA LEU A 19 3.05 0.72 -15.59
C LEU A 19 4.34 0.12 -16.13
N ARG A 20 4.29 -1.08 -16.74
CA ARG A 20 5.44 -1.73 -17.37
C ARG A 20 5.88 -0.99 -18.64
N GLU A 21 4.94 -0.61 -19.50
CA GLU A 21 5.20 0.17 -20.71
C GLU A 21 5.84 1.52 -20.39
N LYS A 22 5.42 2.15 -19.31
CA LYS A 22 6.02 3.38 -18.77
C LYS A 22 7.36 3.14 -18.06
N GLN A 23 7.87 1.90 -18.01
CA GLN A 23 9.09 1.49 -17.31
C GLN A 23 9.10 1.83 -15.81
N LEU A 24 7.92 1.97 -15.20
CA LEU A 24 7.75 2.32 -13.81
C LEU A 24 7.83 1.11 -12.88
N ILE A 25 7.77 -0.11 -13.39
CA ILE A 25 7.86 -1.33 -12.57
C ILE A 25 9.00 -2.23 -13.05
N TYR A 26 9.46 -3.09 -12.13
CA TYR A 26 10.53 -4.04 -12.40
C TYR A 26 10.39 -5.30 -11.52
N PRO A 27 10.95 -6.45 -11.95
CA PRO A 27 10.93 -7.68 -11.17
C PRO A 27 11.90 -7.60 -9.97
N CYS A 28 11.44 -8.04 -8.82
CA CYS A 28 12.22 -8.13 -7.58
C CYS A 28 12.24 -9.57 -7.08
N TYR A 29 13.43 -10.11 -6.91
CA TYR A 29 13.70 -11.49 -6.50
C TYR A 29 14.11 -11.63 -5.03
N CYS A 30 14.11 -10.53 -4.26
CA CYS A 30 14.46 -10.58 -2.84
C CYS A 30 13.47 -11.42 -2.03
N SER A 31 14.01 -12.28 -1.17
CA SER A 31 13.25 -12.97 -0.14
C SER A 31 12.97 -12.04 1.06
N ARG A 32 12.11 -12.49 1.99
CA ARG A 32 11.91 -11.76 3.25
C ARG A 32 13.21 -11.65 4.06
N ALA A 33 14.04 -12.69 4.05
CA ALA A 33 15.34 -12.69 4.74
C ALA A 33 16.29 -11.64 4.15
N ASP A 34 16.32 -11.49 2.81
CA ASP A 34 17.12 -10.47 2.15
C ASP A 34 16.68 -9.04 2.55
N LEU A 35 15.37 -8.84 2.77
CA LEU A 35 14.82 -7.55 3.19
C LEU A 35 15.06 -7.25 4.68
N HIS A 36 15.14 -8.28 5.52
CA HIS A 36 15.37 -8.16 6.96
C HIS A 36 16.85 -8.28 7.37
N SER A 37 17.77 -8.27 6.41
CA SER A 37 19.20 -8.27 6.75
C SER A 37 19.54 -7.06 7.63
N ALA A 38 20.50 -7.24 8.56
CA ALA A 38 20.87 -6.23 9.56
C ALA A 38 21.37 -4.89 8.98
N SER A 39 21.58 -4.82 7.67
CA SER A 39 21.98 -3.62 6.94
C SER A 39 20.82 -2.91 6.22
N ALA A 40 19.57 -3.40 6.37
CA ALA A 40 18.43 -2.74 5.73
C ALA A 40 18.13 -1.43 6.47
N PRO A 41 18.09 -0.28 5.79
CA PRO A 41 17.69 0.97 6.40
C PRO A 41 16.23 0.89 6.85
N HIS A 42 15.93 1.46 8.02
CA HIS A 42 14.55 1.58 8.51
C HIS A 42 14.00 2.96 8.10
N GLY A 43 12.77 2.97 7.59
CA GLY A 43 12.01 4.21 7.39
C GLY A 43 11.58 4.82 8.74
N THR A 44 11.10 6.04 8.69
CA THR A 44 10.67 6.80 9.88
C THR A 44 9.57 6.10 10.70
N ASP A 45 8.79 5.22 10.07
CA ASP A 45 7.66 4.50 10.69
C ASP A 45 8.03 3.08 11.13
N GLY A 46 9.32 2.72 11.14
CA GLY A 46 9.80 1.38 11.45
C GLY A 46 9.56 0.36 10.33
N GLU A 47 8.99 0.74 9.22
CA GLU A 47 8.92 -0.08 8.01
C GLU A 47 10.31 -0.21 7.38
N LEU A 48 10.61 -1.38 6.83
CA LEU A 48 11.86 -1.63 6.14
C LEU A 48 11.91 -0.83 4.83
N LEU A 49 12.87 0.08 4.74
CA LEU A 49 13.14 0.81 3.52
C LEU A 49 13.82 -0.15 2.51
N TYR A 50 13.20 -0.36 1.37
CA TYR A 50 13.79 -1.20 0.35
C TYR A 50 15.01 -0.53 -0.31
N SER A 51 16.15 -1.22 -0.27
CA SER A 51 17.44 -0.70 -0.76
C SER A 51 17.56 -0.53 -2.28
N GLY A 52 16.56 -1.00 -3.06
CA GLY A 52 16.64 -0.98 -4.51
C GLY A 52 17.50 -2.09 -5.14
N HIS A 53 17.89 -3.12 -4.39
CA HIS A 53 18.80 -4.18 -4.84
C HIS A 53 18.49 -4.74 -6.23
N CYS A 54 17.23 -5.03 -6.55
CA CYS A 54 16.83 -5.56 -7.85
C CYS A 54 16.51 -4.49 -8.91
N ARG A 55 16.63 -3.20 -8.56
CA ARG A 55 16.16 -2.09 -9.42
C ARG A 55 16.90 -2.01 -10.75
N ASN A 56 18.18 -2.36 -10.77
CA ASN A 56 19.07 -2.19 -11.91
C ASN A 56 19.72 -3.50 -12.34
N LEU A 57 19.08 -4.64 -12.10
CA LEU A 57 19.57 -5.93 -12.59
C LEU A 57 19.62 -5.95 -14.11
N SER A 58 20.72 -6.46 -14.66
CA SER A 58 20.87 -6.76 -16.09
C SER A 58 19.91 -7.88 -16.51
N GLU A 59 19.65 -8.01 -17.80
CA GLU A 59 18.80 -9.10 -18.32
C GLU A 59 19.40 -10.48 -18.05
N GLN A 60 20.72 -10.60 -18.00
CA GLN A 60 21.41 -11.86 -17.65
C GLN A 60 21.14 -12.25 -16.19
N GLU A 61 21.25 -11.29 -15.26
CA GLU A 61 20.97 -11.52 -13.84
C GLU A 61 19.50 -11.86 -13.61
N LYS A 62 18.56 -11.14 -14.26
CA LYS A 62 17.12 -11.46 -14.21
C LYS A 62 16.86 -12.89 -14.67
N SER A 63 17.38 -13.27 -15.86
CA SER A 63 17.21 -14.61 -16.41
C SER A 63 17.79 -15.72 -15.53
N ALA A 64 18.89 -15.44 -14.83
CA ALA A 64 19.46 -16.39 -13.87
C ALA A 64 18.57 -16.56 -12.64
N LEU A 65 18.04 -15.46 -12.10
CA LEU A 65 17.18 -15.46 -10.91
C LEU A 65 15.79 -16.06 -11.18
N GLU A 66 15.23 -15.83 -12.37
CA GLU A 66 13.94 -16.42 -12.80
C GLU A 66 13.92 -17.94 -12.80
N LYS A 67 15.07 -18.58 -13.02
CA LYS A 67 15.20 -20.04 -12.95
C LYS A 67 15.01 -20.59 -11.53
N THR A 68 15.21 -19.76 -10.53
CA THR A 68 15.20 -20.17 -9.12
C THR A 68 13.97 -19.72 -8.34
N ARG A 69 13.37 -18.58 -8.72
CA ARG A 69 12.22 -18.03 -8.00
C ARG A 69 11.39 -17.08 -8.87
N ARG A 70 10.08 -17.06 -8.60
CA ARG A 70 9.16 -16.09 -9.23
C ARG A 70 9.38 -14.71 -8.62
N PRO A 71 9.46 -13.65 -9.44
CA PRO A 71 9.61 -12.29 -8.94
C PRO A 71 8.30 -11.72 -8.39
N ALA A 72 8.42 -10.86 -7.40
CA ALA A 72 7.43 -9.83 -7.14
C ALA A 72 7.64 -8.65 -8.10
N MET A 73 6.60 -7.86 -8.36
CA MET A 73 6.73 -6.61 -9.11
C MET A 73 6.77 -5.43 -8.15
N ARG A 74 7.81 -4.60 -8.26
CA ARG A 74 7.92 -3.34 -7.51
C ARG A 74 7.77 -2.15 -8.42
N ILE A 75 7.11 -1.10 -7.90
CA ILE A 75 7.09 0.19 -8.56
C ILE A 75 8.36 0.97 -8.17
N ARG A 76 8.94 1.65 -9.17
CA ARG A 76 10.06 2.59 -8.98
C ARG A 76 9.54 3.85 -8.34
N VAL A 77 10.14 4.24 -7.24
CA VAL A 77 9.87 5.50 -6.58
C VAL A 77 10.96 6.50 -6.97
N ASP A 78 10.57 7.71 -7.30
CA ASP A 78 11.47 8.83 -7.53
C ASP A 78 11.55 9.74 -6.28
N ASP A 79 12.32 10.81 -6.36
CA ASP A 79 12.58 11.74 -5.27
C ASP A 79 11.53 12.85 -5.13
N ARG A 80 10.40 12.74 -5.86
CA ARG A 80 9.35 13.77 -5.75
C ARG A 80 8.71 13.81 -4.37
N VAL A 81 8.37 15.01 -3.95
CA VAL A 81 7.60 15.24 -2.74
C VAL A 81 6.12 14.98 -3.03
N ILE A 82 5.53 14.08 -2.27
CA ILE A 82 4.09 13.81 -2.29
C ILE A 82 3.43 14.70 -1.24
N ALA A 83 2.64 15.66 -1.68
CA ALA A 83 1.80 16.44 -0.78
C ALA A 83 0.57 15.61 -0.39
N LEU A 84 0.33 15.51 0.90
CA LEU A 84 -0.85 14.91 1.48
C LEU A 84 -1.68 16.01 2.12
N LYS A 85 -2.94 16.13 1.68
CA LYS A 85 -3.94 16.94 2.34
C LYS A 85 -5.02 16.01 2.88
N ASP A 86 -5.12 15.93 4.20
CA ASP A 86 -6.12 15.12 4.88
C ASP A 86 -7.11 16.03 5.59
N GLY A 87 -8.41 15.74 5.42
CA GLY A 87 -9.46 16.61 5.96
C GLY A 87 -9.56 16.61 7.49
N LEU A 88 -8.98 15.59 8.16
CA LEU A 88 -8.99 15.48 9.62
C LEU A 88 -7.60 15.60 10.24
N GLN A 89 -6.55 15.11 9.58
CA GLN A 89 -5.18 15.10 10.09
C GLN A 89 -4.35 16.30 9.59
N GLY A 90 -4.90 17.11 8.67
CA GLY A 90 -4.25 18.30 8.15
C GLY A 90 -3.32 18.02 6.97
N GLN A 91 -2.27 18.84 6.83
CA GLN A 91 -1.36 18.77 5.69
C GLN A 91 -0.05 18.12 6.09
N GLY A 92 0.49 17.31 5.17
CA GLY A 92 1.78 16.66 5.32
C GLY A 92 2.52 16.59 3.99
N MET A 93 3.80 16.28 4.06
CA MET A 93 4.64 15.98 2.89
C MET A 93 5.38 14.69 3.14
N SER A 94 5.51 13.86 2.10
CA SER A 94 6.26 12.62 2.17
C SER A 94 7.19 12.48 0.98
N ARG A 95 8.39 11.99 1.23
CA ARG A 95 9.34 11.53 0.21
C ARG A 95 9.42 10.02 0.29
N LEU A 96 8.80 9.35 -0.68
CA LEU A 96 8.71 7.88 -0.67
C LEU A 96 10.08 7.21 -0.80
N ASP A 97 11.03 7.83 -1.50
CA ASP A 97 12.42 7.37 -1.59
C ASP A 97 13.11 7.29 -0.21
N GLN A 98 12.66 8.09 0.77
CA GLN A 98 13.21 8.16 2.12
C GLN A 98 12.36 7.39 3.15
N THR A 99 11.09 7.17 2.88
CA THR A 99 10.16 6.57 3.85
C THR A 99 9.91 5.08 3.61
N CYS A 100 9.72 4.64 2.37
CA CYS A 100 9.44 3.24 2.06
C CYS A 100 10.27 2.67 0.89
N GLY A 101 10.85 3.51 0.04
CA GLY A 101 11.51 3.09 -1.19
C GLY A 101 10.55 2.45 -2.19
N ASP A 102 11.10 1.69 -3.13
CA ASP A 102 10.31 0.98 -4.13
C ASP A 102 9.44 -0.09 -3.46
N PHE A 103 8.13 -0.04 -3.64
CA PHE A 103 7.19 -0.92 -2.96
C PHE A 103 6.52 -1.93 -3.90
N ILE A 104 6.03 -3.03 -3.33
CA ILE A 104 5.42 -4.12 -4.08
C ILE A 104 4.04 -3.71 -4.58
N VAL A 105 3.79 -3.92 -5.87
CA VAL A 105 2.48 -3.77 -6.52
C VAL A 105 1.86 -5.12 -6.90
N ARG A 106 2.69 -6.16 -7.11
CA ARG A 106 2.25 -7.55 -7.27
C ARG A 106 3.22 -8.48 -6.56
N ARG A 107 2.70 -9.41 -5.79
CA ARG A 107 3.47 -10.40 -5.03
C ARG A 107 3.99 -11.51 -5.96
N SER A 108 4.99 -12.24 -5.51
CA SER A 108 5.57 -13.39 -6.24
C SER A 108 4.61 -14.58 -6.40
N ASP A 109 3.58 -14.67 -5.55
CA ASP A 109 2.49 -15.66 -5.67
C ASP A 109 1.40 -15.21 -6.68
N GLY A 110 1.56 -14.05 -7.31
CA GLY A 110 0.66 -13.51 -8.31
C GLY A 110 -0.45 -12.61 -7.76
N VAL A 111 -0.60 -12.51 -6.43
CA VAL A 111 -1.61 -11.65 -5.80
C VAL A 111 -1.22 -10.18 -5.95
N PHE A 112 -2.16 -9.35 -6.38
CA PHE A 112 -1.98 -7.90 -6.43
C PHE A 112 -1.91 -7.30 -5.03
N ALA A 113 -0.99 -6.38 -4.82
CA ALA A 113 -0.86 -5.71 -3.56
C ALA A 113 -2.05 -4.77 -3.30
N TYR A 114 -2.46 -4.66 -2.04
CA TYR A 114 -3.55 -3.78 -1.61
C TYR A 114 -3.41 -2.37 -2.18
N GLN A 115 -2.22 -1.79 -2.14
CA GLN A 115 -1.96 -0.44 -2.62
C GLN A 115 -2.35 -0.25 -4.10
N LEU A 116 -2.07 -1.24 -4.96
CA LEU A 116 -2.42 -1.17 -6.37
C LEU A 116 -3.91 -1.41 -6.59
N ALA A 117 -4.46 -2.45 -5.97
CA ALA A 117 -5.86 -2.85 -6.19
C ALA A 117 -6.83 -1.74 -5.77
N VAL A 118 -6.64 -1.14 -4.57
CA VAL A 118 -7.54 -0.09 -4.08
C VAL A 118 -7.47 1.17 -4.96
N VAL A 119 -6.28 1.58 -5.41
CA VAL A 119 -6.12 2.75 -6.27
C VAL A 119 -6.82 2.57 -7.62
N ILE A 120 -6.71 1.38 -8.21
CA ILE A 120 -7.38 1.08 -9.48
C ILE A 120 -8.89 1.04 -9.29
N ASP A 121 -9.36 0.38 -8.24
CA ASP A 121 -10.79 0.25 -7.97
C ASP A 121 -11.43 1.61 -7.71
N ASP A 122 -10.87 2.39 -6.80
CA ASP A 122 -11.37 3.72 -6.43
C ASP A 122 -11.32 4.68 -7.64
N GLY A 123 -10.20 4.71 -8.35
CA GLY A 123 -10.03 5.59 -9.51
C GLY A 123 -10.99 5.26 -10.66
N LEU A 124 -11.22 3.98 -10.97
CA LEU A 124 -12.10 3.55 -12.05
C LEU A 124 -13.59 3.61 -11.68
N THR A 125 -13.92 3.55 -10.40
CA THR A 125 -15.31 3.69 -9.93
C THR A 125 -15.70 5.13 -9.60
N GLY A 126 -14.75 6.07 -9.71
CA GLY A 126 -15.01 7.50 -9.51
C GLY A 126 -15.19 7.86 -8.03
N ILE A 127 -14.49 7.17 -7.13
CA ILE A 127 -14.48 7.54 -5.71
C ILE A 127 -13.82 8.91 -5.57
N THR A 128 -14.52 9.82 -4.91
CA THR A 128 -14.07 11.20 -4.69
C THR A 128 -13.57 11.44 -3.26
N GLU A 129 -14.01 10.63 -2.31
CA GLU A 129 -13.68 10.76 -0.90
C GLU A 129 -13.39 9.40 -0.28
N VAL A 130 -12.30 9.29 0.48
CA VAL A 130 -11.89 8.08 1.22
C VAL A 130 -11.85 8.38 2.71
N VAL A 131 -12.81 7.82 3.45
CA VAL A 131 -12.88 7.90 4.92
C VAL A 131 -12.44 6.57 5.50
N ARG A 132 -11.36 6.55 6.33
CA ARG A 132 -10.81 5.31 6.88
C ARG A 132 -10.04 5.52 8.17
N GLY A 133 -9.60 4.45 8.81
CA GLY A 133 -8.81 4.51 10.05
C GLY A 133 -7.41 5.12 9.85
N MET A 134 -6.92 5.81 10.87
CA MET A 134 -5.62 6.48 10.89
C MET A 134 -4.44 5.50 10.73
N ASP A 135 -4.63 4.21 10.96
CA ASP A 135 -3.65 3.16 10.70
C ASP A 135 -3.25 3.02 9.21
N LEU A 136 -4.05 3.58 8.32
CA LEU A 136 -3.76 3.62 6.88
C LEU A 136 -3.18 4.96 6.40
N LEU A 137 -2.93 5.91 7.30
CA LEU A 137 -2.39 7.22 6.94
C LEU A 137 -1.02 7.09 6.23
N SER A 138 -0.14 6.24 6.73
CA SER A 138 1.18 5.97 6.12
C SER A 138 1.11 5.34 4.72
N SER A 139 -0.02 4.72 4.38
CA SER A 139 -0.28 4.16 3.05
C SER A 139 -0.67 5.22 2.02
N THR A 140 -1.21 6.35 2.45
CA THR A 140 -1.79 7.37 1.57
C THR A 140 -0.79 7.97 0.58
N PRO A 141 0.45 8.32 0.95
CA PRO A 141 1.44 8.82 -0.01
C PRO A 141 1.76 7.81 -1.12
N ARG A 142 1.83 6.50 -0.79
CA ARG A 142 2.03 5.42 -1.78
C ARG A 142 0.87 5.34 -2.78
N GLN A 143 -0.36 5.50 -2.29
CA GLN A 143 -1.56 5.50 -3.12
C GLN A 143 -1.63 6.74 -4.00
N ILE A 144 -1.37 7.94 -3.47
CA ILE A 144 -1.30 9.18 -4.25
C ILE A 144 -0.25 9.04 -5.38
N TYR A 145 0.91 8.46 -5.07
CA TYR A 145 1.93 8.18 -6.07
C TYR A 145 1.41 7.27 -7.20
N LEU A 146 0.69 6.20 -6.85
CA LEU A 146 0.08 5.29 -7.84
C LEU A 146 -1.01 5.97 -8.67
N TYR A 147 -1.88 6.79 -8.06
CA TYR A 147 -2.86 7.60 -8.81
C TYR A 147 -2.18 8.45 -9.89
N HIS A 148 -1.08 9.13 -9.54
CA HIS A 148 -0.32 9.93 -10.50
C HIS A 148 0.32 9.06 -11.60
N CYS A 149 0.92 7.92 -11.26
CA CYS A 149 1.54 7.01 -12.24
C CYS A 149 0.53 6.44 -13.24
N LEU A 150 -0.69 6.17 -12.79
CA LEU A 150 -1.78 5.62 -13.59
C LEU A 150 -2.64 6.71 -14.27
N GLY A 151 -2.43 7.98 -13.97
CA GLY A 151 -3.24 9.08 -14.51
C GLY A 151 -4.69 9.06 -14.00
N LEU A 152 -4.90 8.50 -12.79
CA LEU A 152 -6.21 8.45 -12.15
C LEU A 152 -6.43 9.66 -11.24
N PRO A 153 -7.68 10.12 -11.05
CA PRO A 153 -7.99 11.20 -10.13
C PRO A 153 -7.68 10.79 -8.69
N VAL A 154 -7.02 11.68 -7.94
CA VAL A 154 -6.72 11.46 -6.52
C VAL A 154 -7.95 11.86 -5.70
N PRO A 155 -8.52 10.99 -4.86
CA PRO A 155 -9.62 11.33 -3.98
C PRO A 155 -9.17 12.22 -2.82
N GLU A 156 -10.10 12.85 -2.14
CA GLU A 156 -9.87 13.47 -0.84
C GLU A 156 -9.79 12.40 0.25
N PHE A 157 -8.89 12.58 1.21
CA PHE A 157 -8.67 11.62 2.30
C PHE A 157 -9.09 12.19 3.64
N TYR A 158 -9.70 11.34 4.47
CA TYR A 158 -10.13 11.64 5.83
C TYR A 158 -9.77 10.46 6.73
N HIS A 159 -8.74 10.60 7.57
CA HIS A 159 -8.31 9.54 8.48
C HIS A 159 -8.85 9.79 9.89
N ILE A 160 -9.83 8.96 10.29
CA ILE A 160 -10.43 9.03 11.61
C ILE A 160 -9.51 8.42 12.68
N PRO A 161 -9.50 8.95 13.91
CA PRO A 161 -8.75 8.38 15.02
C PRO A 161 -9.11 6.93 15.28
N LEU A 162 -8.12 6.14 15.73
CA LEU A 162 -8.36 4.76 16.15
C LEU A 162 -8.89 4.72 17.59
N LEU A 163 -9.74 3.76 17.87
CA LEU A 163 -10.08 3.41 19.25
C LEU A 163 -8.86 2.73 19.90
N ILE A 164 -8.50 3.22 21.07
CA ILE A 164 -7.39 2.74 21.88
C ILE A 164 -7.88 2.24 23.22
N ASN A 165 -7.16 1.30 23.84
CA ASN A 165 -7.40 0.87 25.22
C ASN A 165 -6.80 1.88 26.22
N GLU A 166 -6.98 1.63 27.50
CA GLU A 166 -6.42 2.43 28.59
C GLU A 166 -4.89 2.54 28.60
N HIS A 167 -4.20 1.62 27.90
CA HIS A 167 -2.74 1.62 27.73
C HIS A 167 -2.29 2.33 26.44
N GLY A 168 -3.21 2.99 25.71
CA GLY A 168 -2.91 3.67 24.46
C GLY A 168 -2.67 2.73 23.25
N GLN A 169 -2.96 1.44 23.40
CA GLN A 169 -2.81 0.47 22.32
C GLN A 169 -4.09 0.38 21.48
N ARG A 170 -3.92 0.21 20.16
CA ARG A 170 -5.04 0.02 19.25
C ARG A 170 -5.88 -1.18 19.66
N LEU A 171 -7.18 -0.99 19.77
CA LEU A 171 -8.12 -2.10 19.97
C LEU A 171 -8.09 -3.02 18.75
N SER A 172 -7.86 -4.30 19.00
CA SER A 172 -7.82 -5.34 17.97
C SER A 172 -8.89 -6.39 18.22
N LYS A 173 -9.21 -7.19 17.19
CA LYS A 173 -10.13 -8.34 17.33
C LYS A 173 -9.68 -9.36 18.39
N ARG A 174 -8.40 -9.35 18.78
CA ARG A 174 -7.84 -10.24 19.82
C ARG A 174 -8.18 -9.78 21.23
N ASP A 175 -8.47 -8.49 21.41
CA ASP A 175 -8.69 -7.90 22.74
C ASP A 175 -10.12 -8.08 23.21
N GLN A 176 -11.04 -8.64 22.39
CA GLN A 176 -12.48 -8.87 22.64
C GLN A 176 -13.23 -7.67 23.27
N ALA A 177 -12.54 -6.54 23.46
CA ALA A 177 -12.96 -5.42 24.30
C ALA A 177 -14.11 -4.58 23.72
N LEU A 178 -14.47 -4.79 22.44
CA LEU A 178 -15.54 -4.05 21.76
C LEU A 178 -16.27 -4.94 20.73
N ASP A 179 -16.64 -6.15 21.12
CA ASP A 179 -17.59 -6.92 20.33
C ASP A 179 -18.98 -6.26 20.42
N LEU A 180 -19.57 -5.93 19.27
CA LEU A 180 -20.90 -5.32 19.21
C LEU A 180 -21.97 -6.19 19.86
N GLY A 181 -21.78 -7.51 19.89
CA GLY A 181 -22.67 -8.45 20.57
C GLY A 181 -22.63 -8.26 22.10
N GLU A 182 -21.43 -8.09 22.68
CA GLU A 182 -21.30 -7.79 24.11
C GLU A 182 -21.77 -6.39 24.46
N LEU A 183 -21.49 -5.40 23.62
CA LEU A 183 -21.96 -4.03 23.83
C LEU A 183 -23.50 -3.95 23.83
N ARG A 184 -24.15 -4.69 22.92
CA ARG A 184 -25.64 -4.78 22.89
C ARG A 184 -26.26 -5.41 24.12
N GLN A 185 -25.52 -6.23 24.86
CA GLN A 185 -26.03 -6.80 26.14
C GLN A 185 -25.96 -5.76 27.26
N ARG A 186 -25.12 -4.74 27.16
CA ARG A 186 -24.89 -3.74 28.19
C ARG A 186 -25.57 -2.41 27.90
N TRP A 187 -25.70 -2.05 26.61
CA TRP A 187 -26.22 -0.75 26.16
C TRP A 187 -27.16 -0.90 24.97
N SER A 188 -28.22 -0.09 24.97
CA SER A 188 -29.04 0.11 23.77
C SER A 188 -28.30 0.92 22.74
N ALA A 189 -28.68 0.77 21.46
CA ALA A 189 -28.20 1.66 20.43
C ALA A 189 -28.57 3.11 20.76
N PRO A 190 -27.72 4.09 20.51
CA PRO A 190 -28.10 5.49 20.62
C PRO A 190 -29.25 5.78 19.66
N GLU A 191 -30.23 6.57 20.10
CA GLU A 191 -31.36 7.06 19.30
C GLU A 191 -30.86 8.03 18.22
#